data_ee6a43cc16128ed1a6a16ce6765d569d
#
_entry.id   ee6a43cc16128ed1a6a16ce6765d569d
#
_cell.length_a   1.000
_cell.length_b   1.000
_cell.length_c   1.000
_cell.angle_alpha   90.00
_cell.angle_beta   90.00
_cell.angle_gamma   90.00
#
_symmetry.space_group_name_H-M   'P 1'
#
loop_
_entity.id
_entity.type
_entity.pdbx_description
1 polymer ?
#
loop_
_entity_poly.entity_id
_entity_poly.type
_entity_poly.pdbx_seq_one_letter_code
_entity_poly.pdbx_strand_id
1 'polypeptide(L)'
;DPSKKQDWKTLKEETRKAVIARLKKAGLEDIDKHIKFEICHTPENWEDACNVSRGSVFGSLGHNILQMGYFRPHNRHDKYPNIYFVGGSTHPGNGIPNVLMSSKLVSERILKENQ
;
A
#
# COMPACT_ATOMS: atom_id res chain seq x y z
N ASP A 1 -3.69 15.60 7.96
CA ASP A 1 -2.68 16.67 7.99
C ASP A 1 -1.32 16.05 8.33
N PRO A 2 -0.36 16.04 7.38
CA PRO A 2 0.97 15.43 7.58
C PRO A 2 1.81 16.10 8.67
N SER A 3 1.42 17.31 9.11
CA SER A 3 2.12 18.05 10.16
C SER A 3 1.70 17.64 11.57
N LYS A 4 0.58 16.93 11.72
CA LYS A 4 0.10 16.45 13.01
C LYS A 4 0.64 15.04 13.26
N LYS A 5 1.46 14.91 14.29
CA LYS A 5 1.88 13.60 14.80
C LYS A 5 0.63 12.85 15.28
N GLN A 6 0.27 11.79 14.58
CA GLN A 6 -0.92 11.00 14.90
C GLN A 6 -0.64 10.09 16.10
N ASP A 7 -1.53 10.06 17.05
CA ASP A 7 -1.47 9.10 18.14
C ASP A 7 -2.01 7.74 17.65
N TRP A 8 -1.11 6.95 17.09
CA TRP A 8 -1.44 5.61 16.57
C TRP A 8 -1.90 4.65 17.65
N LYS A 9 -1.47 4.83 18.90
CA LYS A 9 -1.87 3.97 20.01
C LYS A 9 -3.36 4.13 20.30
N THR A 10 -3.80 5.37 20.50
CA THR A 10 -5.21 5.68 20.74
C THR A 10 -6.07 5.29 19.54
N LEU A 11 -5.63 5.62 18.32
CA LEU A 11 -6.37 5.26 17.11
C LEU A 11 -6.53 3.75 16.92
N LYS A 12 -5.50 2.96 17.23
CA LYS A 12 -5.57 1.50 17.20
C LYS A 12 -6.63 0.97 18.15
N GLU A 13 -6.68 1.49 19.37
CA GLU A 13 -7.68 1.08 20.38
C GLU A 13 -9.11 1.44 19.95
N GLU A 14 -9.31 2.65 19.44
CA GLU A 14 -10.61 3.12 18.94
C GLU A 14 -11.07 2.29 17.73
N THR A 15 -10.17 2.03 16.79
CA THR A 15 -10.45 1.20 15.62
C THR A 15 -10.82 -0.22 16.02
N ARG A 16 -10.07 -0.80 16.96
CA ARG A 16 -10.38 -2.12 17.51
C ARG A 16 -11.80 -2.18 18.09
N LYS A 17 -12.14 -1.22 18.95
CA LYS A 17 -13.50 -1.13 19.54
C LYS A 17 -14.58 -1.03 18.45
N ALA A 18 -14.35 -0.20 17.44
CA ALA A 18 -15.29 -0.04 16.32
C ALA A 18 -15.47 -1.31 15.50
N VAL A 19 -14.38 -2.04 15.22
CA VAL A 19 -14.42 -3.32 14.49
C VAL A 19 -15.19 -4.36 15.29
N ILE A 20 -14.86 -4.54 16.58
CA ILE A 20 -15.57 -5.50 17.44
C ILE A 20 -17.06 -5.17 17.54
N ALA A 21 -17.42 -3.91 17.72
CA ALA A 21 -18.82 -3.48 17.75
C ALA A 21 -19.57 -3.82 16.45
N ARG A 22 -18.93 -3.66 15.28
CA ARG A 22 -19.51 -4.02 13.99
C ARG A 22 -19.68 -5.53 13.83
N LEU A 23 -18.71 -6.33 14.29
CA LEU A 23 -18.80 -7.80 14.25
C LEU A 23 -19.94 -8.31 15.14
N LYS A 24 -20.10 -7.76 16.35
CA LYS A 24 -21.23 -8.08 17.22
C LYS A 24 -22.56 -7.73 16.56
N LYS A 25 -22.67 -6.55 15.95
CA LYS A 25 -23.86 -6.14 15.22
C LYS A 25 -24.17 -7.05 14.01
N ALA A 26 -23.15 -7.67 13.44
CA ALA A 26 -23.30 -8.62 12.33
C ALA A 26 -23.63 -10.06 12.80
N GLY A 27 -23.91 -10.28 14.10
CA GLY A 27 -24.33 -11.56 14.66
C GLY A 27 -23.23 -12.35 15.38
N LEU A 28 -22.02 -11.78 15.53
CA LEU A 28 -20.92 -12.40 16.28
C LEU A 28 -20.85 -11.86 17.70
N GLU A 29 -21.92 -12.09 18.47
CA GLU A 29 -22.09 -11.44 19.79
C GLU A 29 -20.95 -11.73 20.77
N ASP A 30 -20.45 -12.98 20.79
CA ASP A 30 -19.42 -13.44 21.71
C ASP A 30 -17.99 -13.40 21.15
N ILE A 31 -17.75 -12.61 20.10
CA ILE A 31 -16.45 -12.57 19.40
C ILE A 31 -15.26 -12.35 20.36
N ASP A 32 -15.43 -11.52 21.38
CA ASP A 32 -14.37 -11.21 22.36
C ASP A 32 -13.84 -12.46 23.06
N LYS A 33 -14.70 -13.45 23.30
CA LYS A 33 -14.34 -14.73 23.97
C LYS A 33 -13.61 -15.69 23.03
N HIS A 34 -13.70 -15.46 21.71
CA HIS A 34 -13.17 -16.36 20.69
C HIS A 34 -11.90 -15.84 20.01
N ILE A 35 -11.46 -14.60 20.30
CA ILE A 35 -10.21 -14.04 19.79
C ILE A 35 -9.04 -14.75 20.47
N LYS A 36 -8.28 -15.54 19.72
CA LYS A 36 -7.08 -16.23 20.21
C LYS A 36 -5.83 -15.37 20.14
N PHE A 37 -5.73 -14.55 19.12
CA PHE A 37 -4.63 -13.58 18.93
C PHE A 37 -5.11 -12.44 18.03
N GLU A 38 -4.42 -11.32 18.11
CA GLU A 38 -4.71 -10.14 17.33
C GLU A 38 -3.40 -9.48 16.86
N ILE A 39 -3.32 -9.17 15.60
CA ILE A 39 -2.20 -8.46 15.01
C ILE A 39 -2.75 -7.20 14.36
N CYS A 40 -2.17 -6.04 14.70
CA CYS A 40 -2.52 -4.77 14.10
C CYS A 40 -1.26 -3.98 13.79
N HIS A 41 -1.00 -3.74 12.53
CA HIS A 41 0.09 -2.90 12.08
C HIS A 41 -0.39 -1.48 11.83
N THR A 42 0.32 -0.52 12.37
CA THR A 42 0.13 0.90 12.08
C THR A 42 0.99 1.32 10.88
N PRO A 43 0.72 2.48 10.26
CA PRO A 43 1.63 3.04 9.25
C PRO A 43 3.08 3.15 9.71
N GLU A 44 3.34 3.50 10.98
CA GLU A 44 4.70 3.51 11.54
C GLU A 44 5.35 2.13 11.49
N ASN A 45 4.62 1.07 11.86
CA ASN A 45 5.15 -0.29 11.79
C ASN A 45 5.52 -0.69 10.35
N TRP A 46 4.74 -0.25 9.35
CA TRP A 46 5.04 -0.51 7.95
C TRP A 46 6.23 0.30 7.45
N GLU A 47 6.36 1.55 7.88
CA GLU A 47 7.51 2.38 7.56
C GLU A 47 8.80 1.76 8.11
N ASP A 48 8.79 1.36 9.38
CA ASP A 48 9.93 0.73 10.04
C ASP A 48 10.32 -0.63 9.43
N ALA A 49 9.32 -1.48 9.17
CA ALA A 49 9.57 -2.84 8.69
C ALA A 49 9.92 -2.92 7.19
N CYS A 50 9.36 -2.05 6.37
CA CYS A 50 9.41 -2.14 4.91
C CYS A 50 10.03 -0.90 4.24
N ASN A 51 10.44 0.11 5.00
CA ASN A 51 10.98 1.38 4.50
C ASN A 51 10.05 2.07 3.48
N VAL A 52 8.75 1.92 3.68
CA VAL A 52 7.72 2.56 2.84
C VAL A 52 7.37 3.93 3.39
N SER A 53 7.50 4.95 2.57
CA SER A 53 7.25 6.34 2.97
C SER A 53 5.87 6.50 3.63
N ARG A 54 5.84 7.01 4.86
CA ARG A 54 4.63 7.25 5.65
C ARG A 54 3.73 6.01 5.81
N GLY A 55 4.32 4.82 5.79
CA GLY A 55 3.58 3.56 5.92
C GLY A 55 2.65 3.26 4.76
N SER A 56 2.91 3.79 3.57
CA SER A 56 2.06 3.62 2.37
C SER A 56 2.20 2.23 1.74
N VAL A 57 1.60 1.22 2.34
CA VAL A 57 1.67 -0.20 1.93
C VAL A 57 1.21 -0.45 0.50
N PHE A 58 0.25 0.33 0.01
CA PHE A 58 -0.31 0.20 -1.33
C PHE A 58 0.35 1.13 -2.36
N GLY A 59 1.56 1.59 -2.11
CA GLY A 59 2.28 2.56 -2.92
C GLY A 59 2.00 4.00 -2.50
N SER A 60 2.84 4.91 -2.96
CA SER A 60 2.83 6.33 -2.56
C SER A 60 1.72 7.16 -3.20
N LEU A 61 0.98 6.60 -4.15
CA LEU A 61 -0.07 7.29 -4.89
C LEU A 61 -1.46 6.99 -4.35
N GLY A 62 -2.32 8.00 -4.35
CA GLY A 62 -3.73 7.88 -3.97
C GLY A 62 -4.58 7.12 -4.98
N HIS A 63 -5.88 6.98 -4.64
CA HIS A 63 -6.87 6.31 -5.49
C HIS A 63 -7.72 7.32 -6.28
N ASN A 64 -7.19 8.52 -6.52
CA ASN A 64 -7.88 9.47 -7.38
C ASN A 64 -7.65 9.08 -8.86
N ILE A 65 -8.57 9.45 -9.74
CA ILE A 65 -8.57 9.04 -11.14
C ILE A 65 -7.28 9.42 -11.88
N LEU A 66 -6.67 10.58 -11.53
CA LEU A 66 -5.42 11.07 -12.11
C LEU A 66 -4.16 10.37 -11.58
N GLN A 67 -4.33 9.45 -10.61
CA GLN A 67 -3.25 8.66 -10.01
C GLN A 67 -3.48 7.16 -10.15
N MET A 68 -4.43 6.76 -11.00
CA MET A 68 -4.79 5.36 -11.23
C MET A 68 -4.47 4.92 -12.65
N GLY A 69 -4.15 3.65 -12.81
CA GLY A 69 -3.99 3.00 -14.10
C GLY A 69 -3.00 3.73 -15.01
N TYR A 70 -3.49 4.20 -16.15
CA TYR A 70 -2.68 4.86 -17.16
C TYR A 70 -1.99 6.16 -16.71
N PHE A 71 -2.62 6.89 -15.79
CA PHE A 71 -2.07 8.16 -15.28
C PHE A 71 -1.00 7.98 -14.19
N ARG A 72 -0.66 6.76 -13.84
CA ARG A 72 0.48 6.50 -12.94
C ARG A 72 1.80 6.84 -13.62
N PRO A 73 2.83 7.22 -12.84
CA PRO A 73 4.17 7.39 -13.39
C PRO A 73 4.60 6.20 -14.22
N HIS A 74 5.16 6.46 -15.38
CA HIS A 74 5.66 5.41 -16.26
C HIS A 74 6.83 4.64 -15.63
N ASN A 75 7.06 3.44 -16.13
CA ASN A 75 8.12 2.55 -15.67
C ASN A 75 9.54 2.99 -16.09
N ARG A 76 9.68 4.13 -16.76
CA ARG A 76 10.96 4.70 -17.17
C ARG A 76 10.97 6.18 -16.86
N HIS A 77 12.13 6.69 -16.45
CA HIS A 77 12.31 8.11 -16.22
C HIS A 77 12.43 8.88 -17.54
N ASP A 78 11.72 10.02 -17.66
CA ASP A 78 11.65 10.78 -18.92
C ASP A 78 13.01 11.38 -19.33
N LYS A 79 13.78 11.91 -18.36
CA LYS A 79 15.07 12.56 -18.61
C LYS A 79 16.29 11.62 -18.56
N TYR A 80 16.16 10.49 -17.86
CA TYR A 80 17.25 9.54 -17.64
C TYR A 80 16.88 8.18 -18.22
N PRO A 81 17.26 7.88 -19.46
CA PRO A 81 16.80 6.71 -20.18
C PRO A 81 17.26 5.36 -19.59
N ASN A 82 18.26 5.39 -18.72
CA ASN A 82 18.79 4.23 -18.00
C ASN A 82 18.17 4.01 -16.61
N ILE A 83 17.18 4.84 -16.22
CA ILE A 83 16.49 4.68 -14.95
C ILE A 83 15.09 4.13 -15.16
N TYR A 84 14.79 3.01 -14.53
CA TYR A 84 13.53 2.32 -14.61
C TYR A 84 12.89 2.18 -13.21
N PHE A 85 11.55 2.15 -13.18
CA PHE A 85 10.77 2.03 -11.95
C PHE A 85 9.88 0.79 -12.00
N VAL A 86 9.90 0.00 -10.93
CA VAL A 86 9.09 -1.20 -10.76
C VAL A 86 8.36 -1.13 -9.44
N GLY A 87 7.13 -1.59 -9.39
CA GLY A 87 6.39 -1.73 -8.14
C GLY A 87 5.04 -1.03 -8.10
N GLY A 88 4.45 -0.99 -6.91
CA GLY A 88 3.09 -0.49 -6.70
C GLY A 88 2.90 1.02 -6.86
N SER A 89 3.98 1.80 -6.86
CA SER A 89 3.94 3.27 -7.05
C SER A 89 4.08 3.71 -8.51
N THR A 90 4.24 2.79 -9.44
CA THR A 90 4.36 3.04 -10.87
C THR A 90 3.31 2.27 -11.67
N HIS A 91 3.28 2.43 -12.99
CA HIS A 91 2.36 1.70 -13.86
C HIS A 91 2.62 0.19 -13.82
N PRO A 92 1.58 -0.68 -13.81
CA PRO A 92 0.14 -0.37 -13.84
C PRO A 92 -0.48 -0.07 -12.47
N GLY A 93 0.19 -0.33 -11.37
CA GLY A 93 -0.32 0.01 -10.04
C GLY A 93 0.03 -0.99 -8.94
N ASN A 94 -0.71 -0.91 -7.84
CA ASN A 94 -0.52 -1.74 -6.66
C ASN A 94 -1.25 -3.10 -6.76
N GLY A 95 -0.96 -3.96 -5.80
CA GLY A 95 -1.43 -5.35 -5.77
C GLY A 95 -0.46 -6.30 -6.47
N ILE A 96 -0.33 -7.51 -5.95
CA ILE A 96 0.66 -8.50 -6.42
C ILE A 96 0.63 -8.72 -7.94
N PRO A 97 -0.53 -8.93 -8.60
CA PRO A 97 -0.57 -9.11 -10.05
C PRO A 97 -0.03 -7.90 -10.83
N ASN A 98 -0.37 -6.68 -10.39
CA ASN A 98 0.07 -5.45 -11.04
C ASN A 98 1.57 -5.20 -10.83
N VAL A 99 2.10 -5.50 -9.66
CA VAL A 99 3.54 -5.38 -9.38
C VAL A 99 4.35 -6.37 -10.22
N LEU A 100 3.88 -7.61 -10.38
CA LEU A 100 4.49 -8.58 -11.27
C LEU A 100 4.41 -8.13 -12.74
N MET A 101 3.28 -7.57 -13.16
CA MET A 101 3.14 -6.99 -14.49
C MET A 101 4.09 -5.82 -14.72
N SER A 102 4.25 -4.94 -13.72
CA SER A 102 5.23 -3.84 -13.75
C SER A 102 6.65 -4.37 -13.99
N SER A 103 7.04 -5.44 -13.28
CA SER A 103 8.34 -6.09 -13.47
C SER A 103 8.52 -6.62 -14.90
N LYS A 104 7.51 -7.32 -15.42
CA LYS A 104 7.52 -7.84 -16.81
C LYS A 104 7.70 -6.72 -17.84
N LEU A 105 6.89 -5.65 -17.72
CA LEU A 105 6.95 -4.50 -18.64
C LEU A 105 8.33 -3.84 -18.66
N VAL A 106 8.96 -3.69 -17.49
CA VAL A 106 10.30 -3.11 -17.39
C VAL A 106 11.34 -4.04 -18.00
N SER A 107 11.30 -5.34 -17.68
CA SER A 107 12.25 -6.33 -18.22
C SER A 107 12.19 -6.41 -19.75
N GLU A 108 11.00 -6.48 -20.31
CA GLU A 108 10.80 -6.50 -21.77
C GLU A 108 11.31 -5.22 -22.43
N ARG A 109 11.09 -4.06 -21.79
CA ARG A 109 11.58 -2.78 -22.29
C ARG A 109 13.11 -2.72 -22.29
N ILE A 110 13.75 -3.11 -21.19
CA ILE A 110 15.22 -3.14 -21.09
C ILE A 110 15.82 -4.04 -22.16
N LEU A 111 15.28 -5.23 -22.34
CA LEU A 111 15.76 -6.17 -23.37
C LEU A 111 15.61 -5.59 -24.78
N LYS A 112 14.49 -4.94 -25.08
CA LYS A 112 14.22 -4.33 -26.39
C LYS A 112 15.11 -3.11 -26.68
N GLU A 113 15.42 -2.32 -25.66
CA GLU A 113 16.21 -1.09 -25.82
C GLU A 113 17.73 -1.35 -25.86
N ASN A 114 18.18 -2.54 -25.48
CA ASN A 114 19.60 -2.95 -25.47
C ASN A 114 19.94 -4.04 -26.50
N GLN A 115 19.02 -4.33 -27.41
CA GLN A 115 19.29 -5.12 -28.60
C GLN A 115 19.70 -4.22 -29.77
#